data_2288d9fb06f4ff710e0325ec5debd40d
#
_entry.id   2288d9fb06f4ff710e0325ec5debd40d
#
_cell.length_a   1.000
_cell.length_b   1.000
_cell.length_c   1.000
_cell.angle_alpha   90.00
_cell.angle_beta   90.00
_cell.angle_gamma   90.00
#
_symmetry.space_group_name_H-M   'P 1'
#
loop_
_entity.id
_entity.type
_entity.pdbx_description
1 polymer ?
#
loop_
_entity_poly.entity_id
_entity_poly.type
_entity_poly.pdbx_seq_one_letter_code
_entity_poly.pdbx_strand_id
1 'polypeptide(L)'
;MEILAEAVKMAFGPKEILKGIDFSLHNKEFVGIIGPNGSGKSTFLKCVYRVQKPTDGKITFNGTPLDELSYRESALQLAVVAQHNVYSFDFSVLEVVLMGRSPHKKMLERDNLNDYRIARKALATVGLADFEERSFATLSGGEQQRVILARALTQQTECLVLDEPTNHLDIKYQLQIMDIVKSLDLTVVAAVHDLNIAAMYCMKSA
;
A
#
# COMPACT_ATOMS: atom_id res chain seq x y z
N MET A 1 2.65 14.14 -2.79
CA MET A 1 2.03 13.48 -3.98
C MET A 1 0.56 13.80 -4.03
N GLU A 2 -0.01 14.01 -5.21
CA GLU A 2 -1.45 14.16 -5.45
C GLU A 2 -1.96 13.03 -6.33
N ILE A 3 -3.15 12.50 -6.00
CA ILE A 3 -3.87 11.52 -6.83
C ILE A 3 -5.25 12.08 -7.11
N LEU A 4 -5.62 12.20 -8.39
CA LEU A 4 -6.97 12.56 -8.80
C LEU A 4 -7.56 11.43 -9.63
N ALA A 5 -8.82 11.10 -9.36
CA ALA A 5 -9.62 10.19 -10.17
C ALA A 5 -10.89 10.91 -10.60
N GLU A 6 -11.22 10.87 -11.88
CA GLU A 6 -12.35 11.55 -12.50
C GLU A 6 -13.23 10.53 -13.22
N ALA A 7 -14.49 10.43 -12.79
CA ALA A 7 -15.51 9.55 -13.35
C ALA A 7 -15.07 8.10 -13.59
N VAL A 8 -14.24 7.54 -12.68
CA VAL A 8 -13.64 6.21 -12.83
C VAL A 8 -14.70 5.13 -12.78
N LYS A 9 -14.78 4.32 -13.86
CA LYS A 9 -15.67 3.17 -13.97
C LYS A 9 -14.88 1.88 -14.08
N MET A 10 -15.45 0.80 -13.54
CA MET A 10 -14.90 -0.55 -13.67
C MET A 10 -16.01 -1.57 -13.73
N ALA A 11 -15.96 -2.43 -14.76
CA ALA A 11 -16.91 -3.51 -14.95
C ALA A 11 -16.19 -4.85 -15.19
N PHE A 12 -16.77 -5.94 -14.69
CA PHE A 12 -16.36 -7.32 -14.97
C PHE A 12 -17.48 -8.00 -15.76
N GLY A 13 -17.30 -8.09 -17.08
CA GLY A 13 -18.37 -8.50 -17.97
C GLY A 13 -19.57 -7.55 -17.87
N PRO A 14 -20.80 -8.04 -17.65
CA PRO A 14 -21.99 -7.20 -17.53
C PRO A 14 -22.12 -6.50 -16.15
N LYS A 15 -21.28 -6.86 -15.17
CA LYS A 15 -21.39 -6.34 -13.81
C LYS A 15 -20.52 -5.11 -13.63
N GLU A 16 -21.14 -3.94 -13.53
CA GLU A 16 -20.49 -2.69 -13.18
C GLU A 16 -20.25 -2.63 -11.66
N ILE A 17 -18.99 -2.40 -11.26
CA ILE A 17 -18.55 -2.30 -9.86
C ILE A 17 -18.33 -0.85 -9.47
N LEU A 18 -17.59 -0.09 -10.31
CA LEU A 18 -17.40 1.34 -10.12
C LEU A 18 -18.23 2.08 -11.15
N LYS A 19 -19.04 3.04 -10.69
CA LYS A 19 -20.07 3.71 -11.50
C LYS A 19 -19.78 5.19 -11.73
N GLY A 20 -18.52 5.56 -11.90
CA GLY A 20 -18.10 6.95 -12.03
C GLY A 20 -17.69 7.52 -10.68
N ILE A 21 -16.51 7.10 -10.21
CA ILE A 21 -15.94 7.55 -8.93
C ILE A 21 -15.08 8.77 -9.17
N ASP A 22 -15.38 9.84 -8.45
CA ASP A 22 -14.53 11.00 -8.33
C ASP A 22 -13.82 10.96 -6.97
N PHE A 23 -12.48 11.10 -6.99
CA PHE A 23 -11.68 11.00 -5.79
C PHE A 23 -10.47 11.94 -5.88
N SER A 24 -10.13 12.57 -4.76
CA SER A 24 -8.94 13.40 -4.63
C SER A 24 -8.18 13.07 -3.35
N LEU A 25 -6.86 12.95 -3.48
CA LEU A 25 -5.92 12.78 -2.39
C LEU A 25 -4.78 13.78 -2.59
N HIS A 26 -4.57 14.65 -1.61
CA HIS A 26 -3.55 15.68 -1.68
C HIS A 26 -2.35 15.32 -0.79
N ASN A 27 -1.26 16.06 -0.99
CA ASN A 27 -0.01 15.82 -0.29
C ASN A 27 -0.20 15.82 1.23
N LYS A 28 0.33 14.78 1.89
CA LYS A 28 0.27 14.56 3.35
C LYS A 28 -1.14 14.39 3.94
N GLU A 29 -2.13 14.14 3.11
CA GLU A 29 -3.45 13.72 3.60
C GLU A 29 -3.45 12.23 3.93
N PHE A 30 -4.27 11.88 4.94
CA PHE A 30 -4.63 10.50 5.25
C PHE A 30 -6.14 10.34 4.99
N VAL A 31 -6.47 9.69 3.86
CA VAL A 31 -7.87 9.49 3.44
C VAL A 31 -8.29 8.04 3.64
N GLY A 32 -9.41 7.83 4.33
CA GLY A 32 -10.04 6.52 4.50
C GLY A 32 -11.15 6.29 3.49
N ILE A 33 -11.09 5.21 2.73
CA ILE A 33 -12.20 4.72 1.90
C ILE A 33 -13.01 3.74 2.73
N ILE A 34 -14.27 4.10 3.01
CA ILE A 34 -15.15 3.37 3.90
C ILE A 34 -16.35 2.83 3.10
N GLY A 35 -16.84 1.67 3.49
CA GLY A 35 -18.04 1.07 2.91
C GLY A 35 -18.15 -0.42 3.21
N PRO A 36 -19.31 -1.04 2.96
CA PRO A 36 -19.52 -2.46 3.19
C PRO A 36 -18.66 -3.33 2.27
N ASN A 37 -18.55 -4.63 2.60
CA ASN A 37 -17.88 -5.59 1.74
C ASN A 37 -18.57 -5.65 0.36
N GLY A 38 -17.76 -5.68 -0.69
CA GLY A 38 -18.25 -5.70 -2.07
C GLY A 38 -18.68 -4.33 -2.63
N SER A 39 -18.50 -3.21 -1.90
CA SER A 39 -18.82 -1.87 -2.39
C SER A 39 -17.85 -1.33 -3.45
N GLY A 40 -16.75 -2.04 -3.73
CA GLY A 40 -15.79 -1.66 -4.76
C GLY A 40 -14.51 -0.98 -4.24
N LYS A 41 -14.30 -0.83 -2.92
CA LYS A 41 -13.11 -0.19 -2.33
C LYS A 41 -11.80 -0.75 -2.88
N SER A 42 -11.58 -2.05 -2.72
CA SER A 42 -10.37 -2.71 -3.24
C SER A 42 -10.31 -2.70 -4.76
N THR A 43 -11.46 -2.69 -5.47
CA THR A 43 -11.49 -2.54 -6.92
C THR A 43 -10.99 -1.16 -7.35
N PHE A 44 -11.43 -0.10 -6.66
CA PHE A 44 -10.93 1.25 -6.90
C PHE A 44 -9.43 1.36 -6.61
N LEU A 45 -8.99 0.89 -5.45
CA LEU A 45 -7.56 0.89 -5.13
C LEU A 45 -6.73 0.10 -6.15
N LYS A 46 -7.22 -1.06 -6.63
CA LYS A 46 -6.57 -1.84 -7.71
C LYS A 46 -6.45 -1.07 -9.01
N CYS A 47 -7.37 -0.15 -9.30
CA CYS A 47 -7.22 0.78 -10.42
C CYS A 47 -6.12 1.82 -10.14
N VAL A 48 -6.08 2.38 -8.93
CA VAL A 48 -5.06 3.36 -8.53
C VAL A 48 -3.65 2.76 -8.59
N TYR A 49 -3.43 1.54 -8.05
CA TYR A 49 -2.11 0.90 -8.10
C TYR A 49 -1.92 -0.04 -9.30
N ARG A 50 -2.74 0.11 -10.36
CA ARG A 50 -2.55 -0.46 -11.71
C ARG A 50 -2.59 -1.99 -11.80
N VAL A 51 -3.17 -2.68 -10.84
CA VAL A 51 -3.49 -4.12 -10.95
C VAL A 51 -4.69 -4.33 -11.87
N GLN A 52 -5.59 -3.32 -11.93
CA GLN A 52 -6.72 -3.30 -12.85
C GLN A 52 -6.71 -2.00 -13.65
N LYS A 53 -7.10 -2.08 -14.93
CA LYS A 53 -7.28 -0.91 -15.76
C LYS A 53 -8.77 -0.50 -15.70
N PRO A 54 -9.10 0.76 -15.38
CA PRO A 54 -10.46 1.26 -15.46
C PRO A 54 -11.07 1.02 -16.83
N THR A 55 -12.39 0.76 -16.89
CA THR A 55 -13.11 0.64 -18.16
C THR A 55 -13.43 2.02 -18.76
N ASP A 56 -13.50 3.05 -17.93
CA ASP A 56 -13.73 4.45 -18.30
C ASP A 56 -13.25 5.38 -17.20
N GLY A 57 -13.13 6.69 -17.47
CA GLY A 57 -12.62 7.68 -16.55
C GLY A 57 -11.09 7.77 -16.56
N LYS A 58 -10.55 8.62 -15.68
CA LYS A 58 -9.13 8.97 -15.67
C LYS A 58 -8.57 8.98 -14.26
N ILE A 59 -7.34 8.51 -14.10
CA ILE A 59 -6.56 8.64 -12.85
C ILE A 59 -5.26 9.36 -13.20
N THR A 60 -4.88 10.34 -12.39
CA THR A 60 -3.62 11.08 -12.56
C THR A 60 -2.78 11.03 -11.28
N PHE A 61 -1.47 11.00 -11.44
CA PHE A 61 -0.48 11.17 -10.37
C PHE A 61 0.27 12.48 -10.63
N ASN A 62 0.18 13.43 -9.70
CA ASN A 62 0.78 14.77 -9.84
C ASN A 62 0.46 15.42 -11.19
N GLY A 63 -0.79 15.29 -11.66
CA GLY A 63 -1.27 15.80 -12.95
C GLY A 63 -0.93 14.95 -14.18
N THR A 64 -0.04 13.95 -14.08
CA THR A 64 0.29 13.03 -15.18
C THR A 64 -0.69 11.87 -15.23
N PRO A 65 -1.33 11.58 -16.38
CA PRO A 65 -2.18 10.42 -16.55
C PRO A 65 -1.48 9.12 -16.22
N LEU A 66 -2.15 8.24 -15.46
CA LEU A 66 -1.56 7.01 -14.97
C LEU A 66 -1.17 6.03 -16.09
N ASP A 67 -1.83 6.07 -17.22
CA ASP A 67 -1.54 5.26 -18.41
C ASP A 67 -0.33 5.77 -19.22
N GLU A 68 0.08 7.02 -19.04
CA GLU A 68 1.31 7.58 -19.60
C GLU A 68 2.56 7.22 -18.80
N LEU A 69 2.42 6.86 -17.52
CA LEU A 69 3.52 6.43 -16.67
C LEU A 69 3.89 4.97 -16.97
N SER A 70 5.18 4.64 -16.98
CA SER A 70 5.62 3.24 -16.89
C SER A 70 5.25 2.65 -15.52
N TYR A 71 5.21 1.30 -15.41
CA TYR A 71 5.00 0.64 -14.11
C TYR A 71 6.08 1.00 -13.09
N ARG A 72 7.31 1.19 -13.54
CA ARG A 72 8.42 1.61 -12.69
C ARG A 72 8.23 3.03 -12.16
N GLU A 73 7.85 3.97 -13.00
CA GLU A 73 7.61 5.36 -12.60
C GLU A 73 6.46 5.47 -11.59
N SER A 74 5.36 4.74 -11.80
CA SER A 74 4.28 4.70 -10.82
C SER A 74 4.71 4.01 -9.50
N ALA A 75 5.53 2.95 -9.57
CA ALA A 75 6.05 2.28 -8.39
C ALA A 75 7.09 3.12 -7.62
N LEU A 76 7.73 4.10 -8.22
CA LEU A 76 8.59 5.06 -7.53
C LEU A 76 7.80 6.16 -6.79
N GLN A 77 6.51 6.32 -7.09
CA GLN A 77 5.65 7.34 -6.48
C GLN A 77 4.71 6.76 -5.42
N LEU A 78 4.30 5.49 -5.55
CA LEU A 78 3.28 4.86 -4.74
C LEU A 78 3.69 3.46 -4.29
N ALA A 79 3.66 3.21 -2.99
CA ALA A 79 3.84 1.88 -2.40
C ALA A 79 2.48 1.29 -1.98
N VAL A 80 2.39 -0.04 -1.95
CA VAL A 80 1.15 -0.76 -1.66
C VAL A 80 1.36 -1.81 -0.59
N VAL A 81 0.49 -1.79 0.42
CA VAL A 81 0.26 -2.89 1.35
C VAL A 81 -1.07 -3.55 0.97
N ALA A 82 -1.01 -4.64 0.22
CA ALA A 82 -2.19 -5.35 -0.26
C ALA A 82 -2.69 -6.39 0.75
N GLN A 83 -3.97 -6.73 0.66
CA GLN A 83 -4.69 -7.62 1.58
C GLN A 83 -4.09 -9.03 1.69
N HIS A 84 -3.53 -9.59 0.61
CA HIS A 84 -3.01 -10.95 0.57
C HIS A 84 -1.63 -10.99 -0.05
N ASN A 85 -0.67 -11.43 0.75
CA ASN A 85 0.65 -11.79 0.28
C ASN A 85 0.93 -13.25 0.69
N VAL A 86 0.64 -14.18 -0.21
CA VAL A 86 1.01 -15.59 -0.02
C VAL A 86 2.44 -15.76 -0.53
N TYR A 87 3.35 -16.02 0.38
CA TYR A 87 4.73 -16.37 0.04
C TYR A 87 4.88 -17.88 0.15
N SER A 88 5.11 -18.53 -0.98
CA SER A 88 5.33 -19.99 -1.07
C SER A 88 6.80 -20.40 -0.85
N PHE A 89 7.68 -19.42 -0.64
CA PHE A 89 9.12 -19.63 -0.48
C PHE A 89 9.58 -19.25 0.91
N ASP A 90 10.64 -19.90 1.37
CA ASP A 90 11.26 -19.64 2.67
C ASP A 90 12.26 -18.48 2.56
N PHE A 91 11.72 -17.26 2.57
CA PHE A 91 12.51 -16.03 2.61
C PHE A 91 12.75 -15.58 4.04
N SER A 92 13.93 -15.04 4.32
CA SER A 92 14.17 -14.27 5.53
C SER A 92 13.37 -12.95 5.52
N VAL A 93 13.13 -12.41 6.70
CA VAL A 93 12.47 -11.10 6.86
C VAL A 93 13.19 -10.02 6.07
N LEU A 94 14.53 -10.00 6.13
CA LEU A 94 15.33 -9.01 5.41
C LEU A 94 15.17 -9.13 3.89
N GLU A 95 15.15 -10.35 3.35
CA GLU A 95 14.93 -10.57 1.92
C GLU A 95 13.56 -10.07 1.46
N VAL A 96 12.49 -10.34 2.24
CA VAL A 96 11.15 -9.82 1.94
C VAL A 96 11.14 -8.29 1.91
N VAL A 97 11.81 -7.63 2.87
CA VAL A 97 11.86 -6.17 2.95
C VAL A 97 12.68 -5.58 1.81
N LEU A 98 13.80 -6.21 1.44
CA LEU A 98 14.63 -5.79 0.30
C LEU A 98 13.89 -5.83 -1.04
N MET A 99 12.87 -6.69 -1.22
CA MET A 99 12.02 -6.69 -2.42
C MET A 99 11.39 -5.31 -2.69
N GLY A 100 11.18 -4.48 -1.66
CA GLY A 100 10.71 -3.10 -1.81
C GLY A 100 11.67 -2.20 -2.57
N ARG A 101 12.94 -2.57 -2.73
CA ARG A 101 13.93 -1.81 -3.51
C ARG A 101 13.86 -2.06 -5.01
N SER A 102 13.09 -3.06 -5.46
CA SER A 102 13.00 -3.45 -6.89
C SER A 102 12.74 -2.28 -7.86
N PRO A 103 11.86 -1.30 -7.59
CA PRO A 103 11.65 -0.18 -8.52
C PRO A 103 12.87 0.73 -8.70
N HIS A 104 13.80 0.74 -7.75
CA HIS A 104 15.02 1.56 -7.81
C HIS A 104 16.15 0.89 -8.60
N LYS A 105 16.00 -0.38 -8.96
CA LYS A 105 17.06 -1.18 -9.58
C LYS A 105 16.89 -1.34 -11.07
N LYS A 106 18.01 -1.56 -11.74
CA LYS A 106 18.04 -2.06 -13.11
C LYS A 106 17.85 -3.59 -13.10
N MET A 107 17.50 -4.14 -14.25
CA MET A 107 17.40 -5.60 -14.40
C MET A 107 18.72 -6.27 -14.00
N LEU A 108 18.66 -7.29 -13.14
CA LEU A 108 19.79 -8.03 -12.58
C LEU A 108 20.74 -7.24 -11.66
N GLU A 109 20.38 -6.03 -11.25
CA GLU A 109 21.16 -5.25 -10.27
C GLU A 109 20.98 -5.86 -8.87
N ARG A 110 22.10 -6.16 -8.21
CA ARG A 110 22.10 -6.71 -6.84
C ARG A 110 21.85 -5.62 -5.81
N ASP A 111 21.42 -6.04 -4.61
CA ASP A 111 21.29 -5.16 -3.47
C ASP A 111 22.66 -4.63 -3.04
N ASN A 112 22.72 -3.34 -2.76
CA ASN A 112 23.90 -2.65 -2.31
C ASN A 112 23.79 -2.24 -0.83
N LEU A 113 24.88 -1.76 -0.22
CA LEU A 113 24.93 -1.38 1.20
C LEU A 113 23.85 -0.35 1.59
N ASN A 114 23.48 0.55 0.65
CA ASN A 114 22.45 1.53 0.91
C ASN A 114 21.05 0.88 0.96
N ASP A 115 20.76 -0.11 0.12
CA ASP A 115 19.50 -0.87 0.15
C ASP A 115 19.34 -1.60 1.48
N TYR A 116 20.40 -2.26 1.96
CA TYR A 116 20.40 -2.91 3.28
C TYR A 116 20.18 -1.89 4.41
N ARG A 117 20.82 -0.72 4.36
CA ARG A 117 20.59 0.34 5.35
C ARG A 117 19.15 0.81 5.37
N ILE A 118 18.53 1.00 4.20
CA ILE A 118 17.13 1.41 4.07
C ILE A 118 16.21 0.31 4.61
N ALA A 119 16.45 -0.96 4.27
CA ALA A 119 15.66 -2.09 4.74
C ALA A 119 15.71 -2.22 6.27
N ARG A 120 16.89 -2.13 6.88
CA ARG A 120 17.07 -2.15 8.34
C ARG A 120 16.37 -0.99 9.04
N LYS A 121 16.43 0.22 8.47
CA LYS A 121 15.70 1.37 8.99
C LYS A 121 14.18 1.13 8.94
N ALA A 122 13.67 0.55 7.85
CA ALA A 122 12.26 0.21 7.73
C ALA A 122 11.84 -0.85 8.77
N LEU A 123 12.66 -1.90 8.99
CA LEU A 123 12.42 -2.90 10.04
C LEU A 123 12.40 -2.28 11.43
N ALA A 124 13.32 -1.37 11.73
CA ALA A 124 13.33 -0.65 13.00
C ALA A 124 12.07 0.21 13.17
N THR A 125 11.60 0.88 12.11
CA THR A 125 10.38 1.69 12.12
C THR A 125 9.14 0.86 12.50
N VAL A 126 9.07 -0.39 12.07
CA VAL A 126 7.95 -1.28 12.39
C VAL A 126 8.19 -2.15 13.65
N GLY A 127 9.28 -1.89 14.40
CA GLY A 127 9.60 -2.59 15.65
C GLY A 127 10.05 -4.04 15.45
N LEU A 128 10.76 -4.34 14.35
CA LEU A 128 11.24 -5.68 14.00
C LEU A 128 12.74 -5.70 13.68
N ALA A 129 13.55 -4.83 14.30
CA ALA A 129 14.99 -4.71 14.02
C ALA A 129 15.76 -6.04 14.21
N ASP A 130 15.38 -6.84 15.23
CA ASP A 130 16.06 -8.09 15.56
C ASP A 130 15.52 -9.31 14.79
N PHE A 131 14.71 -9.12 13.76
CA PHE A 131 14.02 -10.20 13.03
C PHE A 131 14.66 -10.50 11.66
N GLU A 132 15.73 -9.83 11.28
CA GLU A 132 16.33 -9.87 9.93
C GLU A 132 16.50 -11.29 9.38
N GLU A 133 17.06 -12.18 10.20
CA GLU A 133 17.43 -13.55 9.82
C GLU A 133 16.29 -14.56 10.02
N ARG A 134 15.16 -14.15 10.62
CA ARG A 134 14.05 -15.09 10.83
C ARG A 134 13.38 -15.42 9.51
N SER A 135 12.90 -16.66 9.38
CA SER A 135 12.03 -17.04 8.27
C SER A 135 10.70 -16.29 8.37
N PHE A 136 10.29 -15.62 7.29
CA PHE A 136 9.01 -14.91 7.21
C PHE A 136 7.82 -15.84 7.49
N ALA A 137 7.90 -17.11 7.06
CA ALA A 137 6.83 -18.08 7.24
C ALA A 137 6.58 -18.44 8.72
N THR A 138 7.57 -18.24 9.60
CA THR A 138 7.44 -18.57 11.04
C THR A 138 6.84 -17.44 11.87
N LEU A 139 6.61 -16.27 11.29
CA LEU A 139 6.08 -15.09 11.97
C LEU A 139 4.57 -15.20 12.21
N SER A 140 4.11 -14.59 13.29
CA SER A 140 2.69 -14.37 13.51
C SER A 140 2.08 -13.44 12.44
N GLY A 141 0.77 -13.51 12.21
CA GLY A 141 0.11 -12.67 11.21
C GLY A 141 0.37 -11.17 11.39
N GLY A 142 0.39 -10.68 12.64
CA GLY A 142 0.71 -9.28 12.93
C GLY A 142 2.18 -8.91 12.64
N GLU A 143 3.12 -9.84 12.88
CA GLU A 143 4.52 -9.63 12.52
C GLU A 143 4.70 -9.66 10.99
N GLN A 144 4.07 -10.61 10.29
CA GLN A 144 4.09 -10.66 8.84
C GLN A 144 3.57 -9.36 8.22
N GLN A 145 2.45 -8.84 8.73
CA GLN A 145 1.87 -7.60 8.23
C GLN A 145 2.81 -6.40 8.45
N ARG A 146 3.52 -6.33 9.58
CA ARG A 146 4.55 -5.31 9.82
C ARG A 146 5.76 -5.46 8.90
N VAL A 147 6.17 -6.68 8.56
CA VAL A 147 7.22 -6.92 7.55
C VAL A 147 6.77 -6.42 6.17
N ILE A 148 5.51 -6.67 5.79
CA ILE A 148 4.95 -6.16 4.53
C ILE A 148 4.89 -4.63 4.52
N LEU A 149 4.55 -4.01 5.65
CA LEU A 149 4.63 -2.56 5.80
C LEU A 149 6.08 -2.07 5.65
N ALA A 150 7.06 -2.73 6.30
CA ALA A 150 8.49 -2.39 6.16
C ALA A 150 8.95 -2.50 4.70
N ARG A 151 8.52 -3.53 3.95
CA ARG A 151 8.78 -3.66 2.52
C ARG A 151 8.24 -2.46 1.74
N ALA A 152 7.02 -2.03 2.02
CA ALA A 152 6.44 -0.85 1.38
C ALA A 152 7.23 0.44 1.72
N LEU A 153 7.64 0.61 2.98
CA LEU A 153 8.45 1.76 3.40
C LEU A 153 9.86 1.77 2.75
N THR A 154 10.41 0.58 2.49
CA THR A 154 11.72 0.44 1.81
C THR A 154 11.67 0.94 0.38
N GLN A 155 10.51 1.03 -0.23
CA GLN A 155 10.31 1.62 -1.56
C GLN A 155 10.52 3.13 -1.57
N GLN A 156 10.44 3.81 -0.42
CA GLN A 156 10.69 5.25 -0.25
C GLN A 156 9.81 6.14 -1.17
N THR A 157 8.54 5.86 -1.23
CA THR A 157 7.56 6.62 -2.02
C THR A 157 6.93 7.75 -1.21
N GLU A 158 6.32 8.71 -1.89
CA GLU A 158 5.57 9.79 -1.26
C GLU A 158 4.16 9.39 -0.84
N CYS A 159 3.63 8.30 -1.42
CA CYS A 159 2.28 7.81 -1.17
C CYS A 159 2.27 6.34 -0.77
N LEU A 160 1.41 6.00 0.19
CA LEU A 160 1.16 4.64 0.66
C LEU A 160 -0.32 4.28 0.50
N VAL A 161 -0.58 3.19 -0.22
CA VAL A 161 -1.91 2.58 -0.32
C VAL A 161 -2.00 1.41 0.64
N LEU A 162 -3.05 1.39 1.46
CA LEU A 162 -3.37 0.31 2.38
C LEU A 162 -4.70 -0.32 1.94
N ASP A 163 -4.63 -1.49 1.32
CA ASP A 163 -5.84 -2.22 0.88
C ASP A 163 -6.20 -3.26 1.94
N GLU A 164 -7.07 -2.87 2.89
CA GLU A 164 -7.50 -3.68 4.02
C GLU A 164 -6.34 -4.26 4.86
N PRO A 165 -5.38 -3.42 5.30
CA PRO A 165 -4.13 -3.87 5.91
C PRO A 165 -4.31 -4.58 7.24
N THR A 166 -5.51 -4.52 7.80
CA THR A 166 -5.83 -4.97 9.16
C THR A 166 -6.81 -6.13 9.20
N ASN A 167 -7.23 -6.66 8.03
CA ASN A 167 -8.13 -7.80 7.97
C ASN A 167 -7.52 -9.03 8.67
N HIS A 168 -8.36 -9.72 9.47
CA HIS A 168 -8.01 -10.90 10.27
C HIS A 168 -6.97 -10.67 11.39
N LEU A 169 -6.62 -9.41 11.71
CA LEU A 169 -5.78 -9.08 12.84
C LEU A 169 -6.62 -8.68 14.05
N ASP A 170 -6.13 -9.01 15.24
CA ASP A 170 -6.68 -8.48 16.47
C ASP A 170 -6.60 -6.95 16.50
N ILE A 171 -7.57 -6.29 17.14
CA ILE A 171 -7.67 -4.82 17.19
C ILE A 171 -6.37 -4.15 17.67
N LYS A 172 -5.64 -4.78 18.59
CA LYS A 172 -4.34 -4.29 19.07
C LYS A 172 -3.33 -4.15 17.94
N TYR A 173 -3.22 -5.14 17.06
CA TYR A 173 -2.28 -5.12 15.93
C TYR A 173 -2.76 -4.17 14.83
N GLN A 174 -4.07 -4.04 14.66
CA GLN A 174 -4.65 -3.06 13.74
C GLN A 174 -4.25 -1.63 14.15
N LEU A 175 -4.47 -1.27 15.41
CA LEU A 175 -4.10 0.04 15.93
C LEU A 175 -2.59 0.28 15.83
N GLN A 176 -1.78 -0.71 16.14
CA GLN A 176 -0.32 -0.60 16.04
C GLN A 176 0.15 -0.28 14.61
N ILE A 177 -0.41 -0.93 13.59
CA ILE A 177 -0.09 -0.63 12.19
C ILE A 177 -0.54 0.80 11.84
N MET A 178 -1.73 1.20 12.23
CA MET A 178 -2.27 2.53 11.95
C MET A 178 -1.48 3.62 12.67
N ASP A 179 -1.03 3.40 13.91
CA ASP A 179 -0.16 4.32 14.65
C ASP A 179 1.19 4.50 13.94
N ILE A 180 1.81 3.40 13.49
CA ILE A 180 3.03 3.47 12.71
C ILE A 180 2.79 4.32 11.46
N VAL A 181 1.76 4.00 10.67
CA VAL A 181 1.47 4.72 9.42
C VAL A 181 1.17 6.20 9.67
N LYS A 182 0.42 6.54 10.73
CA LYS A 182 0.11 7.93 11.10
C LYS A 182 1.35 8.72 11.52
N SER A 183 2.36 8.06 12.08
CA SER A 183 3.63 8.69 12.45
C SER A 183 4.53 8.99 11.26
N LEU A 184 4.23 8.42 10.07
CA LEU A 184 4.96 8.68 8.84
C LEU A 184 4.45 9.96 8.18
N ASP A 185 5.35 10.80 7.71
CA ASP A 185 5.00 12.03 6.99
C ASP A 185 4.70 11.71 5.50
N LEU A 186 3.75 10.81 5.26
CA LEU A 186 3.36 10.31 3.94
C LEU A 186 1.93 10.71 3.59
N THR A 187 1.66 10.76 2.29
CA THR A 187 0.29 10.75 1.76
C THR A 187 -0.25 9.33 1.86
N VAL A 188 -1.44 9.14 2.44
CA VAL A 188 -1.97 7.78 2.69
C VAL A 188 -3.41 7.67 2.21
N VAL A 189 -3.72 6.60 1.47
CA VAL A 189 -5.10 6.15 1.24
C VAL A 189 -5.28 4.73 1.78
N ALA A 190 -6.30 4.53 2.59
CA ALA A 190 -6.57 3.25 3.23
C ALA A 190 -8.02 2.80 3.00
N ALA A 191 -8.21 1.58 2.47
CA ALA A 191 -9.51 0.92 2.58
C ALA A 191 -9.65 0.35 3.99
N VAL A 192 -10.64 0.82 4.74
CA VAL A 192 -10.86 0.47 6.14
C VAL A 192 -12.30 -0.01 6.31
N HIS A 193 -12.48 -1.12 7.04
CA HIS A 193 -13.82 -1.66 7.36
C HIS A 193 -14.39 -1.09 8.66
N ASP A 194 -13.51 -0.85 9.64
CA ASP A 194 -13.92 -0.37 10.96
C ASP A 194 -14.05 1.16 10.96
N LEU A 195 -15.26 1.63 11.18
CA LEU A 195 -15.57 3.06 11.24
C LEU A 195 -14.85 3.77 12.40
N ASN A 196 -14.58 3.08 13.51
CA ASN A 196 -13.87 3.66 14.64
C ASN A 196 -12.40 3.91 14.27
N ILE A 197 -11.76 2.93 13.60
CA ILE A 197 -10.40 3.10 13.10
C ILE A 197 -10.35 4.24 12.08
N ALA A 198 -11.29 4.29 11.15
CA ALA A 198 -11.36 5.38 10.18
C ALA A 198 -11.49 6.75 10.85
N ALA A 199 -12.38 6.89 11.85
CA ALA A 199 -12.58 8.12 12.59
C ALA A 199 -11.35 8.56 13.41
N MET A 200 -10.54 7.62 13.91
CA MET A 200 -9.33 7.93 14.70
C MET A 200 -8.14 8.36 13.84
N TYR A 201 -8.02 7.85 12.63
CA TYR A 201 -6.80 7.98 11.83
C TYR A 201 -6.98 8.80 10.56
N CYS A 202 -8.16 8.80 9.94
CA CYS A 202 -8.38 9.47 8.66
C CYS A 202 -8.82 10.93 8.86
N MET A 203 -8.19 11.85 8.15
CA MET A 203 -8.58 13.27 8.14
C MET A 203 -9.85 13.51 7.32
N LYS A 204 -10.09 12.65 6.31
CA LYS A 204 -11.27 12.66 5.44
C LYS A 204 -11.72 11.22 5.20
N SER A 205 -13.02 11.03 5.01
CA SER A 205 -13.61 9.76 4.58
C SER A 205 -14.29 9.94 3.22
N ALA A 206 -14.08 9.01 2.32
CA ALA A 206 -14.67 8.96 0.98
C ALA A 206 -15.45 7.65 0.80
#